data_9b9f85ac3a452420d67c3afcdb8f7860
#
_entry.id   9b9f85ac3a452420d67c3afcdb8f7860
#
_cell.length_a   1.000
_cell.length_b   1.000
_cell.length_c   1.000
_cell.angle_alpha   90.00
_cell.angle_beta   90.00
_cell.angle_gamma   90.00
#
_symmetry.space_group_name_H-M   'P 1'
#
loop_
_entity.id
_entity.type
_entity.pdbx_description
1 polymer ?
#
loop_
_entity_poly.entity_id
_entity_poly.type
_entity_poly.pdbx_seq_one_letter_code
_entity_poly.pdbx_strand_id
1 'polypeptide(L)'
;IFGHELPLTVTQMLWVNLIMDTFAAGALASLPPNKEVMKDKPRKNEAFIVTPPMRNQILWIGLAFVAFLMGLLYYFTNAEGEINRHDLACFFTIFVMLQFWNLFNAKAFATGKSAFNGLLHDTGFITVALLIIIGQFFIVTFGGDVFRTVPLSWQDWLLIIGSTSLVLWIGEIFRLFGKKKK
;
A
#
# COMPACT_ATOMS: atom_id res chain seq x y z
N ILE A 1 -22.92 -5.55 -3.41
CA ILE A 1 -23.40 -6.82 -2.86
C ILE A 1 -24.47 -6.58 -1.78
N PHE A 2 -24.45 -5.44 -1.09
CA PHE A 2 -25.37 -5.14 0.02
C PHE A 2 -26.33 -3.97 -0.24
N GLY A 3 -26.51 -3.55 -1.50
CA GLY A 3 -27.45 -2.46 -1.85
C GLY A 3 -26.96 -1.06 -1.46
N HIS A 4 -25.75 -0.92 -0.94
CA HIS A 4 -25.13 0.35 -0.58
C HIS A 4 -24.30 0.92 -1.72
N GLU A 5 -24.08 2.22 -1.70
CA GLU A 5 -23.17 2.89 -2.61
C GLU A 5 -21.75 2.31 -2.49
N LEU A 6 -21.03 2.28 -3.62
CA LEU A 6 -19.63 1.81 -3.62
C LEU A 6 -18.78 2.71 -2.72
N PRO A 7 -17.97 2.13 -1.80
CA PRO A 7 -17.13 2.91 -0.90
C PRO A 7 -16.02 3.68 -1.60
N LEU A 8 -15.66 3.24 -2.81
CA LEU A 8 -14.69 3.91 -3.68
C LEU A 8 -15.34 4.24 -5.02
N THR A 9 -15.10 5.46 -5.51
CA THR A 9 -15.56 5.89 -6.84
C THR A 9 -14.65 5.35 -7.93
N VAL A 10 -15.15 5.35 -9.18
CA VAL A 10 -14.35 4.99 -10.37
C VAL A 10 -13.10 5.86 -10.47
N THR A 11 -13.23 7.16 -10.19
CA THR A 11 -12.11 8.13 -10.23
C THR A 11 -11.03 7.79 -9.19
N GLN A 12 -11.46 7.42 -7.98
CA GLN A 12 -10.54 6.96 -6.93
C GLN A 12 -9.83 5.66 -7.32
N MET A 13 -10.54 4.71 -7.90
CA MET A 13 -9.97 3.46 -8.41
C MET A 13 -8.97 3.70 -9.55
N LEU A 14 -9.28 4.62 -10.47
CA LEU A 14 -8.33 5.02 -11.53
C LEU A 14 -7.06 5.65 -10.95
N TRP A 15 -7.18 6.50 -9.94
CA TRP A 15 -6.03 7.06 -9.24
C TRP A 15 -5.15 5.97 -8.61
N VAL A 16 -5.76 5.05 -7.88
CA VAL A 16 -5.03 3.95 -7.24
C VAL A 16 -4.32 3.10 -8.29
N ASN A 17 -5.00 2.70 -9.36
CA ASN A 17 -4.41 1.89 -10.42
C ASN A 17 -3.24 2.64 -11.11
N LEU A 18 -3.41 3.94 -11.43
CA LEU A 18 -2.36 4.73 -12.05
C LEU A 18 -1.12 4.80 -11.15
N ILE A 19 -1.31 5.14 -9.88
CA ILE A 19 -0.19 5.33 -8.94
C ILE A 19 0.44 3.99 -8.57
N MET A 20 -0.36 2.99 -8.19
CA MET A 20 0.18 1.75 -7.65
C MET A 20 0.62 0.79 -8.76
N ASP A 21 -0.17 0.63 -9.82
CA ASP A 21 0.16 -0.33 -10.86
C ASP A 21 1.23 0.20 -11.81
N THR A 22 1.26 1.50 -12.08
CA THR A 22 2.21 2.08 -13.04
C THR A 22 3.46 2.63 -12.35
N PHE A 23 3.28 3.62 -11.46
CA PHE A 23 4.43 4.31 -10.88
C PHE A 23 5.12 3.47 -9.80
N ALA A 24 4.38 2.82 -8.91
CA ALA A 24 4.97 2.00 -7.86
C ALA A 24 5.68 0.76 -8.43
N ALA A 25 5.06 0.08 -9.42
CA ALA A 25 5.70 -1.03 -10.11
C ALA A 25 6.96 -0.58 -10.86
N GLY A 26 6.91 0.59 -11.55
CA GLY A 26 8.07 1.19 -12.20
C GLY A 26 9.20 1.52 -11.22
N ALA A 27 8.85 2.08 -10.06
CA ALA A 27 9.82 2.36 -9.00
C ALA A 27 10.50 1.10 -8.47
N LEU A 28 9.73 0.02 -8.26
CA LEU A 28 10.30 -1.28 -7.84
C LEU A 28 11.17 -1.90 -8.93
N ALA A 29 10.78 -1.78 -10.21
CA ALA A 29 11.54 -2.29 -11.33
C ALA A 29 12.85 -1.53 -11.56
N SER A 30 12.93 -0.27 -11.16
CA SER A 30 14.14 0.56 -11.28
C SER A 30 15.18 0.33 -10.18
N LEU A 31 14.86 -0.48 -9.16
CA LEU A 31 15.79 -0.77 -8.07
C LEU A 31 17.03 -1.49 -8.60
N PRO A 32 18.23 -1.16 -8.10
CA PRO A 32 19.46 -1.81 -8.52
C PRO A 32 19.44 -3.31 -8.15
N PRO A 33 20.00 -4.18 -9.00
CA PRO A 33 20.03 -5.60 -8.72
C PRO A 33 20.80 -5.91 -7.44
N ASN A 34 20.27 -6.79 -6.60
CA ASN A 34 20.96 -7.23 -5.40
C ASN A 34 22.18 -8.10 -5.81
N LYS A 35 23.38 -7.71 -5.36
CA LYS A 35 24.63 -8.47 -5.61
C LYS A 35 24.56 -9.92 -5.12
N GLU A 36 23.72 -10.22 -4.16
CA GLU A 36 23.54 -11.57 -3.64
C GLU A 36 22.81 -12.50 -4.61
N VAL A 37 22.03 -11.95 -5.56
CA VAL A 37 21.34 -12.73 -6.62
C VAL A 37 22.33 -13.52 -7.47
N MET A 38 23.56 -13.02 -7.64
CA MET A 38 24.61 -13.72 -8.39
C MET A 38 25.13 -14.99 -7.72
N LYS A 39 24.79 -15.20 -6.42
CA LYS A 39 25.12 -16.41 -5.68
C LYS A 39 24.02 -17.47 -5.74
N ASP A 40 22.84 -17.08 -6.22
CA ASP A 40 21.70 -18.00 -6.35
C ASP A 40 21.86 -18.89 -7.59
N LYS A 41 21.35 -20.11 -7.49
CA LYS A 41 21.32 -21.00 -8.65
C LYS A 41 20.38 -20.47 -9.71
N PRO A 42 20.71 -20.62 -11.01
CA PRO A 42 19.83 -20.22 -12.11
C PRO A 42 18.45 -20.84 -11.96
N ARG A 43 17.42 -20.03 -12.22
CA ARG A 43 16.04 -20.53 -12.23
C ARG A 43 15.83 -21.49 -13.41
N LYS A 44 15.04 -22.53 -13.19
CA LYS A 44 14.58 -23.41 -14.28
C LYS A 44 13.71 -22.61 -15.24
N ASN A 45 13.80 -22.86 -16.53
CA ASN A 45 13.01 -22.14 -17.56
C ASN A 45 11.48 -22.32 -17.38
N GLU A 46 11.06 -23.41 -16.73
CA GLU A 46 9.65 -23.72 -16.44
C GLU A 46 9.15 -23.13 -15.11
N ALA A 47 10.01 -22.40 -14.37
CA ALA A 47 9.63 -21.86 -13.08
C ALA A 47 8.66 -20.67 -13.23
N PHE A 48 7.52 -20.72 -12.52
CA PHE A 48 6.58 -19.61 -12.47
C PHE A 48 7.24 -18.31 -11.98
N ILE A 49 6.85 -17.17 -12.56
CA ILE A 49 7.33 -15.84 -12.15
C ILE A 49 6.96 -15.59 -10.69
N VAL A 50 5.73 -15.91 -10.30
CA VAL A 50 5.27 -15.81 -8.92
C VAL A 50 5.70 -17.04 -8.14
N THR A 51 6.69 -16.85 -7.28
CA THR A 51 7.20 -17.94 -6.42
C THR A 51 6.21 -18.26 -5.29
N PRO A 52 6.24 -19.48 -4.72
CA PRO A 52 5.37 -19.83 -3.59
C PRO A 52 5.43 -18.85 -2.40
N PRO A 53 6.62 -18.34 -1.99
CA PRO A 53 6.69 -17.31 -0.95
C PRO A 53 6.00 -16.00 -1.36
N MET A 54 6.17 -15.55 -2.61
CA MET A 54 5.48 -14.35 -3.12
C MET A 54 3.96 -14.54 -3.11
N ARG A 55 3.48 -15.67 -3.62
CA ARG A 55 2.05 -16.00 -3.63
C ARG A 55 1.47 -15.97 -2.21
N ASN A 56 2.12 -16.63 -1.27
CA ASN A 56 1.65 -16.66 0.11
C ASN A 56 1.60 -15.26 0.72
N GLN A 57 2.62 -14.43 0.49
CA GLN A 57 2.63 -13.05 0.98
C GLN A 57 1.51 -12.22 0.36
N ILE A 58 1.30 -12.30 -0.95
CA ILE A 58 0.21 -11.60 -1.65
C ILE A 58 -1.16 -12.00 -1.05
N LEU A 59 -1.38 -13.31 -0.87
CA LEU A 59 -2.65 -13.81 -0.33
C LEU A 59 -2.88 -13.35 1.12
N TRP A 60 -1.90 -13.49 2.00
CA TRP A 60 -2.06 -13.12 3.40
C TRP A 60 -2.21 -11.62 3.61
N ILE A 61 -1.40 -10.80 2.93
CA ILE A 61 -1.50 -9.34 3.02
C ILE A 61 -2.80 -8.87 2.39
N GLY A 62 -3.17 -9.41 1.22
CA GLY A 62 -4.42 -9.07 0.54
C GLY A 62 -5.65 -9.41 1.40
N LEU A 63 -5.70 -10.62 1.97
CA LEU A 63 -6.77 -11.03 2.89
C LEU A 63 -6.84 -10.13 4.14
N ALA A 64 -5.69 -9.80 4.72
CA ALA A 64 -5.63 -8.92 5.89
C ALA A 64 -6.16 -7.52 5.55
N PHE A 65 -5.79 -6.96 4.39
CA PHE A 65 -6.29 -5.66 3.94
C PHE A 65 -7.80 -5.69 3.68
N VAL A 66 -8.29 -6.73 2.98
CA VAL A 66 -9.73 -6.88 2.72
C VAL A 66 -10.50 -6.99 4.03
N ALA A 67 -10.05 -7.83 4.97
CA ALA A 67 -10.71 -7.99 6.26
C ALA A 67 -10.72 -6.68 7.06
N PHE A 68 -9.59 -5.96 7.09
CA PHE A 68 -9.48 -4.67 7.78
C PHE A 68 -10.39 -3.61 7.14
N LEU A 69 -10.37 -3.48 5.81
CA LEU A 69 -11.18 -2.50 5.09
C LEU A 69 -12.67 -2.81 5.19
N MET A 70 -13.06 -4.08 5.17
CA MET A 70 -14.45 -4.48 5.42
C MET A 70 -14.92 -4.15 6.84
N GLY A 71 -14.06 -4.39 7.84
CA GLY A 71 -14.34 -3.98 9.22
C GLY A 71 -14.46 -2.46 9.38
N LEU A 72 -13.58 -1.71 8.70
CA LEU A 72 -13.62 -0.25 8.70
C LEU A 72 -14.89 0.28 8.01
N LEU A 73 -15.27 -0.32 6.90
CA LEU A 73 -16.49 0.02 6.18
C LEU A 73 -17.73 -0.20 7.06
N TYR A 74 -17.78 -1.34 7.74
CA TYR A 74 -18.86 -1.64 8.70
C TYR A 74 -18.88 -0.60 9.85
N TYR A 75 -17.73 -0.19 10.35
CA TYR A 75 -17.63 0.80 11.43
C TYR A 75 -18.12 2.20 10.98
N PHE A 76 -17.82 2.61 9.74
CA PHE A 76 -18.24 3.91 9.19
C PHE A 76 -19.69 3.94 8.72
N THR A 77 -20.31 2.78 8.52
CA THR A 77 -21.71 2.70 8.10
C THR A 77 -22.63 3.00 9.29
N ASN A 78 -23.47 4.02 9.15
CA ASN A 78 -24.45 4.37 10.18
C ASN A 78 -25.63 3.38 10.22
N ALA A 79 -26.57 3.59 11.14
CA ALA A 79 -27.76 2.73 11.30
C ALA A 79 -28.70 2.73 10.07
N GLU A 80 -28.61 3.76 9.23
CA GLU A 80 -29.40 3.90 7.99
C GLU A 80 -28.71 3.27 6.77
N GLY A 81 -27.48 2.76 6.97
CA GLY A 81 -26.68 2.13 5.92
C GLY A 81 -25.90 3.14 5.05
N GLU A 82 -25.81 4.37 5.47
CA GLU A 82 -25.07 5.44 4.77
C GLU A 82 -23.72 5.73 5.42
N ILE A 83 -22.78 6.21 4.63
CA ILE A 83 -21.46 6.66 5.07
C ILE A 83 -21.34 8.14 4.72
N ASN A 84 -20.98 8.97 5.69
CA ASN A 84 -20.80 10.38 5.44
C ASN A 84 -19.55 10.66 4.58
N ARG A 85 -19.49 11.86 3.95
CA ARG A 85 -18.39 12.22 3.04
C ARG A 85 -17.02 12.26 3.73
N HIS A 86 -16.96 12.63 4.99
CA HIS A 86 -15.72 12.66 5.76
C HIS A 86 -15.17 11.24 5.94
N ASP A 87 -16.01 10.29 6.31
CA ASP A 87 -15.61 8.90 6.52
C ASP A 87 -15.24 8.22 5.19
N LEU A 88 -15.89 8.58 4.09
CA LEU A 88 -15.48 8.13 2.74
C LEU A 88 -14.10 8.66 2.36
N ALA A 89 -13.80 9.93 2.67
CA ALA A 89 -12.48 10.51 2.44
C ALA A 89 -11.41 9.86 3.31
N CYS A 90 -11.73 9.57 4.58
CA CYS A 90 -10.87 8.79 5.49
C CYS A 90 -10.63 7.38 4.96
N PHE A 91 -11.69 6.68 4.54
CA PHE A 91 -11.60 5.33 3.99
C PHE A 91 -10.70 5.26 2.76
N PHE A 92 -10.90 6.17 1.81
CA PHE A 92 -10.06 6.27 0.62
C PHE A 92 -8.58 6.54 0.97
N THR A 93 -8.34 7.46 1.90
CA THR A 93 -6.98 7.80 2.32
C THR A 93 -6.30 6.64 3.06
N ILE A 94 -7.02 5.95 3.94
CA ILE A 94 -6.53 4.73 4.61
C ILE A 94 -6.18 3.66 3.57
N PHE A 95 -7.03 3.43 2.58
CA PHE A 95 -6.79 2.45 1.52
C PHE A 95 -5.50 2.74 0.75
N VAL A 96 -5.27 4.01 0.36
CA VAL A 96 -4.04 4.41 -0.33
C VAL A 96 -2.82 4.29 0.59
N MET A 97 -2.93 4.71 1.86
CA MET A 97 -1.81 4.66 2.80
C MET A 97 -1.41 3.24 3.19
N LEU A 98 -2.34 2.29 3.27
CA LEU A 98 -2.01 0.87 3.46
C LEU A 98 -1.14 0.35 2.31
N GLN A 99 -1.51 0.66 1.07
CA GLN A 99 -0.74 0.27 -0.11
C GLN A 99 0.61 0.99 -0.16
N PHE A 100 0.64 2.27 0.19
CA PHE A 100 1.86 3.06 0.30
C PHE A 100 2.89 2.41 1.25
N TRP A 101 2.48 2.04 2.45
CA TRP A 101 3.38 1.36 3.38
C TRP A 101 3.76 -0.05 2.91
N ASN A 102 2.83 -0.75 2.24
CA ASN A 102 3.12 -2.06 1.67
C ASN A 102 4.11 -1.99 0.49
N LEU A 103 4.21 -0.86 -0.22
CA LEU A 103 5.23 -0.63 -1.24
C LEU A 103 6.66 -0.76 -0.67
N PHE A 104 6.90 -0.24 0.55
CA PHE A 104 8.17 -0.40 1.25
C PHE A 104 8.43 -1.87 1.62
N ASN A 105 7.39 -2.60 2.02
CA ASN A 105 7.50 -4.04 2.28
C ASN A 105 7.83 -4.81 1.00
N ALA A 106 7.26 -4.45 -0.13
CA ALA A 106 7.54 -5.06 -1.42
C ALA A 106 9.00 -4.81 -1.85
N LYS A 107 9.53 -3.57 -1.65
CA LYS A 107 10.95 -3.25 -1.86
C LYS A 107 11.87 -4.18 -1.04
N ALA A 108 11.52 -4.44 0.20
CA ALA A 108 12.32 -5.25 1.11
C ALA A 108 12.20 -6.77 0.88
N PHE A 109 11.15 -7.23 0.20
CA PHE A 109 10.83 -8.64 0.06
C PHE A 109 11.97 -9.48 -0.53
N ALA A 110 12.52 -9.04 -1.66
CA ALA A 110 13.54 -9.80 -2.38
C ALA A 110 14.91 -9.78 -1.67
N THR A 111 15.18 -8.79 -0.84
CA THR A 111 16.49 -8.57 -0.24
C THR A 111 16.63 -9.19 1.15
N GLY A 112 15.53 -9.46 1.84
CA GLY A 112 15.51 -9.85 3.25
C GLY A 112 16.14 -8.80 4.20
N LYS A 113 16.41 -7.59 3.69
CA LYS A 113 16.93 -6.45 4.45
C LYS A 113 15.78 -5.55 4.89
N SER A 114 16.07 -4.59 5.78
CA SER A 114 15.08 -3.57 6.15
C SER A 114 14.60 -2.79 4.93
N ALA A 115 13.34 -2.38 4.91
CA ALA A 115 12.75 -1.54 3.87
C ALA A 115 13.49 -0.18 3.72
N PHE A 116 14.12 0.27 4.78
CA PHE A 116 14.89 1.52 4.80
C PHE A 116 16.33 1.36 4.27
N ASN A 117 16.79 0.11 4.07
CA ASN A 117 18.13 -0.13 3.58
C ASN A 117 18.31 0.40 2.16
N GLY A 118 19.32 1.26 1.96
CA GLY A 118 19.61 1.88 0.66
C GLY A 118 18.58 2.91 0.20
N LEU A 119 17.57 3.23 1.00
CA LEU A 119 16.46 4.11 0.60
C LEU A 119 16.95 5.44 0.01
N LEU A 120 17.92 6.09 0.63
CA LEU A 120 18.44 7.37 0.17
C LEU A 120 19.21 7.30 -1.17
N HIS A 121 19.62 6.12 -1.60
CA HIS A 121 20.27 5.92 -2.89
C HIS A 121 19.25 5.58 -4.01
N ASP A 122 18.05 5.17 -3.65
CA ASP A 122 17.00 4.76 -4.57
C ASP A 122 16.13 5.98 -4.94
N THR A 123 16.69 6.96 -5.64
CA THR A 123 16.02 8.23 -5.97
C THR A 123 14.70 8.06 -6.68
N GLY A 124 14.60 7.11 -7.62
CA GLY A 124 13.37 6.79 -8.33
C GLY A 124 12.26 6.33 -7.39
N PHE A 125 12.60 5.46 -6.45
CA PHE A 125 11.66 4.99 -5.42
C PHE A 125 11.16 6.12 -4.53
N ILE A 126 12.08 6.98 -4.03
CA ILE A 126 11.72 8.13 -3.21
C ILE A 126 10.84 9.11 -3.97
N THR A 127 11.19 9.41 -5.24
CA THR A 127 10.40 10.32 -6.07
C THR A 127 8.96 9.83 -6.20
N VAL A 128 8.76 8.55 -6.50
CA VAL A 128 7.41 7.97 -6.59
C VAL A 128 6.70 7.99 -5.25
N ALA A 129 7.38 7.64 -4.16
CA ALA A 129 6.78 7.69 -2.82
C ALA A 129 6.31 9.11 -2.46
N LEU A 130 7.10 10.13 -2.76
CA LEU A 130 6.72 11.52 -2.57
C LEU A 130 5.54 11.92 -3.46
N LEU A 131 5.54 11.53 -4.73
CA LEU A 131 4.43 11.79 -5.64
C LEU A 131 3.11 11.18 -5.17
N ILE A 132 3.15 9.97 -4.60
CA ILE A 132 1.95 9.32 -4.02
C ILE A 132 1.40 10.16 -2.87
N ILE A 133 2.24 10.56 -1.90
CA ILE A 133 1.81 11.34 -0.73
C ILE A 133 1.29 12.71 -1.15
N ILE A 134 2.04 13.43 -1.98
CA ILE A 134 1.66 14.76 -2.45
C ILE A 134 0.37 14.68 -3.26
N GLY A 135 0.28 13.73 -4.20
CA GLY A 135 -0.91 13.53 -5.01
C GLY A 135 -2.13 13.17 -4.17
N GLN A 136 -1.99 12.29 -3.19
CA GLN A 136 -3.08 11.93 -2.28
C GLN A 136 -3.55 13.14 -1.48
N PHE A 137 -2.62 13.94 -0.95
CA PHE A 137 -2.97 15.18 -0.24
C PHE A 137 -3.75 16.15 -1.13
N PHE A 138 -3.29 16.36 -2.37
CA PHE A 138 -3.98 17.23 -3.32
C PHE A 138 -5.38 16.72 -3.67
N ILE A 139 -5.53 15.43 -3.94
CA ILE A 139 -6.83 14.84 -4.29
C ILE A 139 -7.81 14.95 -3.12
N VAL A 140 -7.37 14.64 -1.91
CA VAL A 140 -8.25 14.70 -0.73
C VAL A 140 -8.66 16.14 -0.42
N THR A 141 -7.73 17.10 -0.60
CA THR A 141 -7.98 18.50 -0.26
C THR A 141 -8.79 19.22 -1.34
N PHE A 142 -8.52 18.94 -2.61
CA PHE A 142 -9.07 19.72 -3.74
C PHE A 142 -9.96 18.89 -4.69
N GLY A 143 -10.03 17.57 -4.52
CA GLY A 143 -10.76 16.67 -5.41
C GLY A 143 -12.28 16.80 -5.36
N GLY A 144 -12.82 17.26 -4.23
CA GLY A 144 -14.25 17.59 -4.08
C GLY A 144 -15.18 16.50 -4.61
N ASP A 145 -16.18 16.89 -5.39
CA ASP A 145 -17.18 15.96 -5.92
C ASP A 145 -16.63 14.94 -6.92
N VAL A 146 -15.56 15.27 -7.64
CA VAL A 146 -14.93 14.37 -8.63
C VAL A 146 -14.37 13.10 -7.94
N PHE A 147 -13.78 13.28 -6.77
CA PHE A 147 -13.24 12.19 -5.96
C PHE A 147 -14.09 11.85 -4.73
N ARG A 148 -15.27 12.48 -4.58
CA ARG A 148 -16.11 12.35 -3.38
C ARG A 148 -15.32 12.54 -2.07
N THR A 149 -14.36 13.47 -2.08
CA THR A 149 -13.52 13.79 -0.93
C THR A 149 -13.89 15.13 -0.31
N VAL A 150 -13.54 15.27 0.97
CA VAL A 150 -13.55 16.53 1.69
C VAL A 150 -12.17 16.71 2.34
N PRO A 151 -11.71 17.93 2.54
CA PRO A 151 -10.45 18.19 3.22
C PRO A 151 -10.43 17.54 4.60
N LEU A 152 -9.41 16.73 4.87
CA LEU A 152 -9.19 16.09 6.16
C LEU A 152 -8.42 17.02 7.09
N SER A 153 -8.72 16.94 8.38
CA SER A 153 -8.00 17.67 9.42
C SER A 153 -6.57 17.12 9.61
N TRP A 154 -5.69 17.90 10.23
CA TRP A 154 -4.36 17.43 10.62
C TRP A 154 -4.40 16.23 11.54
N GLN A 155 -5.39 16.14 12.40
CA GLN A 155 -5.60 15.03 13.32
C GLN A 155 -5.93 13.76 12.55
N ASP A 156 -6.82 13.84 11.55
CA ASP A 156 -7.16 12.71 10.67
C ASP A 156 -5.91 12.20 9.93
N TRP A 157 -5.12 13.09 9.34
CA TRP A 157 -3.89 12.73 8.65
C TRP A 157 -2.90 12.02 9.58
N LEU A 158 -2.66 12.53 10.78
CA LEU A 158 -1.76 11.91 11.74
C LEU A 158 -2.25 10.54 12.19
N LEU A 159 -3.55 10.39 12.45
CA LEU A 159 -4.16 9.12 12.81
C LEU A 159 -4.05 8.09 11.67
N ILE A 160 -4.36 8.51 10.45
CA ILE A 160 -4.30 7.63 9.27
C ILE A 160 -2.87 7.20 9.01
N ILE A 161 -1.92 8.13 8.94
CA ILE A 161 -0.51 7.83 8.70
C ILE A 161 0.04 6.94 9.82
N GLY A 162 -0.24 7.27 11.07
CA GLY A 162 0.23 6.51 12.24
C GLY A 162 -0.33 5.08 12.25
N SER A 163 -1.65 4.93 12.15
CA SER A 163 -2.29 3.60 12.21
C SER A 163 -1.93 2.72 11.02
N THR A 164 -1.92 3.26 9.80
CA THR A 164 -1.58 2.48 8.59
C THR A 164 -0.11 2.10 8.53
N SER A 165 0.79 2.90 9.14
CA SER A 165 2.23 2.58 9.21
C SER A 165 2.54 1.27 9.92
N LEU A 166 1.62 0.74 10.73
CA LEU A 166 1.75 -0.57 11.37
C LEU A 166 2.02 -1.68 10.35
N VAL A 167 1.51 -1.56 9.12
CA VAL A 167 1.79 -2.52 8.04
C VAL A 167 3.30 -2.61 7.75
N LEU A 168 3.99 -1.48 7.72
CA LEU A 168 5.43 -1.43 7.52
C LEU A 168 6.17 -2.03 8.72
N TRP A 169 5.81 -1.63 9.93
CA TRP A 169 6.47 -2.09 11.16
C TRP A 169 6.28 -3.59 11.40
N ILE A 170 5.10 -4.12 11.15
CA ILE A 170 4.85 -5.57 11.18
C ILE A 170 5.79 -6.28 10.19
N GLY A 171 5.92 -5.78 8.97
CA GLY A 171 6.85 -6.31 7.99
C GLY A 171 8.31 -6.27 8.46
N GLU A 172 8.76 -5.18 9.11
CA GLU A 172 10.10 -5.07 9.69
C GLU A 172 10.33 -6.09 10.80
N ILE A 173 9.37 -6.24 11.69
CA ILE A 173 9.43 -7.22 12.79
C ILE A 173 9.60 -8.65 12.23
N PHE A 174 8.79 -9.04 11.25
CA PHE A 174 8.93 -10.37 10.63
C PHE A 174 10.30 -10.57 9.97
N ARG A 175 10.87 -9.54 9.36
CA ARG A 175 12.22 -9.60 8.76
C ARG A 175 13.32 -9.75 9.80
N LEU A 176 13.18 -9.08 10.95
CA LEU A 176 14.13 -9.22 12.06
C LEU A 176 14.17 -10.64 12.62
N PHE A 177 13.00 -11.26 12.80
CA PHE A 177 12.90 -12.63 13.30
C PHE A 177 13.26 -13.69 12.23
N GLY A 178 12.99 -13.41 10.95
CA GLY A 178 13.33 -14.32 9.85
C GLY A 178 14.83 -14.49 9.62
N LYS A 179 15.66 -13.50 9.98
CA LYS A 179 17.14 -13.58 9.90
C LYS A 179 17.77 -14.56 10.87
N LYS A 180 17.08 -15.01 11.91
CA LYS A 180 17.61 -15.95 12.92
C LYS A 180 17.53 -17.43 12.50
N LYS A 181 17.04 -17.76 11.30
CA LYS A 181 16.83 -19.14 10.82
C LYS A 181 17.71 -19.53 9.62
N LYS A 182 18.85 -18.84 9.38
CA LYS A 182 19.85 -19.30 8.40
C LYS A 182 21.17 -19.62 9.10
#